data_6d601d3dc928bad58fd6c971c18f40f8
#
_entry.id   6d601d3dc928bad58fd6c971c18f40f8
#
_cell.length_a   1.000
_cell.length_b   1.000
_cell.length_c   1.000
_cell.angle_alpha   90.00
_cell.angle_beta   90.00
_cell.angle_gamma   90.00
#
_symmetry.space_group_name_H-M   'P 1'
#
loop_
_entity.id
_entity.type
_entity.pdbx_description
1 polymer ?
#
loop_
_entity_poly.entity_id
_entity_poly.type
_entity_poly.pdbx_seq_one_letter_code
_entity_poly.pdbx_strand_id
1 'polypeptide(L)'
;MKILHVVNVGILANGIGAVILPLQEEQARLGHTIKVATVRHLSSPIPPIFEIHTASEFSKLINEFSPDVVIFHSLYMIEYIYFSKYLSKRHIPYLVELHGAMSKENYKKGKLKKYIANVMCFNKFLRGAKSIVYLNDGEYFNSLVKDINPQSIIIPNGCYPPSKVERFDKTLPERIEILFLGRIDIYHKALDILLEALEIVEKECCTDRIYFHFYGTGSESDLASFRSAINKFSQIADFGGPVYGRDKEQVFQKSHIFILNSRYEGMPMGILEALSYGLPCIITPQTNMAKFIQDNNAGWGPKLVAKEIAGTIIRACYQ
;
A
#
# COMPACT_ATOMS: atom_id res chain seq x y z
N MET A 1 -16.64 6.34 -20.94
CA MET A 1 -15.43 5.69 -21.46
C MET A 1 -15.41 4.21 -21.06
N LYS A 2 -14.77 3.38 -21.88
CA LYS A 2 -14.47 1.98 -21.54
C LYS A 2 -13.05 1.88 -21.01
N ILE A 3 -12.87 1.50 -19.76
CA ILE A 3 -11.58 1.44 -19.07
C ILE A 3 -11.24 -0.01 -18.73
N LEU A 4 -10.05 -0.46 -19.12
CA LEU A 4 -9.53 -1.77 -18.74
C LEU A 4 -8.39 -1.61 -17.75
N HIS A 5 -8.56 -2.12 -16.54
CA HIS A 5 -7.47 -2.26 -15.57
C HIS A 5 -6.80 -3.62 -15.74
N VAL A 6 -5.47 -3.62 -15.82
CA VAL A 6 -4.66 -4.84 -15.84
C VAL A 6 -3.81 -4.87 -14.58
N VAL A 7 -4.04 -5.86 -13.74
CA VAL A 7 -3.45 -5.95 -12.40
C VAL A 7 -2.58 -7.19 -12.24
N ASN A 8 -1.75 -7.19 -11.23
CA ASN A 8 -0.91 -8.31 -10.80
C ASN A 8 -1.37 -8.81 -9.42
N VAL A 9 -2.59 -9.33 -9.34
CA VAL A 9 -3.24 -9.71 -8.08
C VAL A 9 -3.72 -11.15 -8.16
N GLY A 10 -3.20 -12.00 -7.30
CA GLY A 10 -3.69 -13.39 -7.11
C GLY A 10 -4.65 -13.51 -5.92
N ILE A 11 -4.60 -12.57 -4.98
CA ILE A 11 -5.45 -12.49 -3.79
C ILE A 11 -5.86 -11.04 -3.59
N LEU A 12 -7.16 -10.77 -3.41
CA LEU A 12 -7.67 -9.38 -3.21
C LEU A 12 -7.27 -8.75 -1.88
N ALA A 13 -6.85 -9.53 -0.92
CA ALA A 13 -6.43 -9.04 0.40
C ALA A 13 -5.10 -8.27 0.40
N ASN A 14 -4.43 -8.12 -0.75
CA ASN A 14 -3.21 -7.32 -0.86
C ASN A 14 -3.52 -5.84 -1.20
N GLY A 15 -2.50 -4.98 -1.09
CA GLY A 15 -2.67 -3.53 -1.24
C GLY A 15 -3.34 -3.10 -2.56
N ILE A 16 -2.96 -3.68 -3.71
CA ILE A 16 -3.57 -3.36 -5.01
C ILE A 16 -5.01 -3.91 -5.09
N GLY A 17 -5.25 -5.11 -4.54
CA GLY A 17 -6.58 -5.69 -4.48
C GLY A 17 -7.57 -4.82 -3.68
N ALA A 18 -7.12 -4.24 -2.60
CA ALA A 18 -7.92 -3.33 -1.78
C ALA A 18 -8.27 -2.01 -2.49
N VAL A 19 -7.50 -1.61 -3.50
CA VAL A 19 -7.73 -0.39 -4.29
C VAL A 19 -8.62 -0.64 -5.49
N ILE A 20 -8.39 -1.76 -6.20
CA ILE A 20 -8.95 -1.93 -7.56
C ILE A 20 -10.47 -2.12 -7.59
N LEU A 21 -11.05 -2.81 -6.61
CA LEU A 21 -12.50 -3.02 -6.58
C LEU A 21 -13.25 -1.73 -6.23
N PRO A 22 -12.90 -0.98 -5.16
CA PRO A 22 -13.48 0.33 -4.91
C PRO A 22 -13.34 1.30 -6.10
N LEU A 23 -12.18 1.31 -6.73
CA LEU A 23 -11.93 2.16 -7.90
C LEU A 23 -12.86 1.80 -9.07
N GLN A 24 -13.02 0.51 -9.35
CA GLN A 24 -13.94 0.02 -10.36
C GLN A 24 -15.39 0.45 -10.10
N GLU A 25 -15.85 0.29 -8.86
CA GLU A 25 -17.21 0.66 -8.47
C GLU A 25 -17.46 2.16 -8.62
N GLU A 26 -16.52 3.01 -8.15
CA GLU A 26 -16.67 4.45 -8.26
C GLU A 26 -16.58 4.96 -9.70
N GLN A 27 -15.69 4.40 -10.52
CA GLN A 27 -15.64 4.73 -11.93
C GLN A 27 -16.93 4.31 -12.66
N ALA A 28 -17.53 3.17 -12.29
CA ALA A 28 -18.81 2.74 -12.85
C ALA A 28 -19.95 3.69 -12.44
N ARG A 29 -19.96 4.19 -11.20
CA ARG A 29 -20.91 5.21 -10.72
C ARG A 29 -20.79 6.53 -11.48
N LEU A 30 -19.59 6.87 -11.94
CA LEU A 30 -19.34 8.02 -12.82
C LEU A 30 -19.77 7.79 -14.29
N GLY A 31 -20.38 6.65 -14.60
CA GLY A 31 -20.90 6.34 -15.94
C GLY A 31 -19.86 5.74 -16.90
N HIS A 32 -18.75 5.23 -16.38
CA HIS A 32 -17.77 4.50 -17.18
C HIS A 32 -18.07 3.02 -17.21
N THR A 33 -17.66 2.33 -18.28
CA THR A 33 -17.73 0.86 -18.38
C THR A 33 -16.35 0.29 -18.04
N ILE A 34 -16.26 -0.48 -16.95
CA ILE A 34 -14.98 -0.95 -16.43
C ILE A 34 -14.85 -2.45 -16.58
N LYS A 35 -13.67 -2.91 -16.95
CA LYS A 35 -13.24 -4.31 -16.79
C LYS A 35 -11.93 -4.36 -16.03
N VAL A 36 -11.76 -5.39 -15.21
CA VAL A 36 -10.52 -5.69 -14.51
C VAL A 36 -10.00 -7.04 -14.97
N ALA A 37 -8.74 -7.11 -15.35
CA ALA A 37 -8.08 -8.35 -15.72
C ALA A 37 -6.80 -8.54 -14.92
N THR A 38 -6.49 -9.76 -14.49
CA THR A 38 -5.27 -10.10 -13.76
C THR A 38 -4.37 -11.02 -14.58
N VAL A 39 -3.05 -10.80 -14.46
CA VAL A 39 -2.03 -11.69 -15.04
C VAL A 39 -1.59 -12.79 -14.06
N ARG A 40 -2.22 -12.88 -12.90
CA ARG A 40 -1.98 -13.93 -11.90
C ARG A 40 -3.15 -14.89 -11.83
N HIS A 41 -2.85 -16.15 -11.49
CA HIS A 41 -3.89 -17.10 -11.12
C HIS A 41 -4.57 -16.64 -9.83
N LEU A 42 -5.87 -16.57 -9.85
CA LEU A 42 -6.69 -16.28 -8.69
C LEU A 42 -6.80 -17.55 -7.82
N SER A 43 -6.59 -17.40 -6.53
CA SER A 43 -6.79 -18.52 -5.58
C SER A 43 -8.24 -18.96 -5.50
N SER A 44 -9.18 -18.09 -5.87
CA SER A 44 -10.60 -18.36 -6.08
C SER A 44 -11.14 -17.39 -7.13
N PRO A 45 -12.15 -17.78 -7.95
CA PRO A 45 -12.80 -16.88 -8.88
C PRO A 45 -13.37 -15.67 -8.14
N ILE A 46 -13.05 -14.48 -8.60
CA ILE A 46 -13.51 -13.22 -8.01
C ILE A 46 -14.19 -12.43 -9.14
N PRO A 47 -15.48 -12.58 -9.34
CA PRO A 47 -16.20 -11.72 -10.27
C PRO A 47 -16.13 -10.26 -9.77
N PRO A 48 -15.81 -9.28 -10.62
CA PRO A 48 -15.76 -9.35 -12.09
C PRO A 48 -14.31 -9.36 -12.65
N ILE A 49 -13.33 -10.04 -12.02
CA ILE A 49 -11.96 -10.06 -12.48
C ILE A 49 -11.72 -11.24 -13.44
N PHE A 50 -11.13 -10.96 -14.60
CA PHE A 50 -10.80 -11.93 -15.63
C PHE A 50 -9.33 -12.31 -15.55
N GLU A 51 -8.99 -13.59 -15.64
CA GLU A 51 -7.60 -14.03 -15.79
C GLU A 51 -7.15 -13.91 -17.25
N ILE A 52 -5.96 -13.35 -17.48
CA ILE A 52 -5.31 -13.24 -18.77
C ILE A 52 -3.81 -13.54 -18.65
N HIS A 53 -3.35 -14.61 -19.27
CA HIS A 53 -1.95 -15.05 -19.16
C HIS A 53 -1.21 -14.99 -20.50
N THR A 54 -1.95 -14.92 -21.60
CA THR A 54 -1.40 -14.98 -22.95
C THR A 54 -1.75 -13.75 -23.78
N ALA A 55 -0.93 -13.47 -24.79
CA ALA A 55 -1.23 -12.41 -25.76
C ALA A 55 -2.52 -12.68 -26.55
N SER A 56 -2.89 -13.95 -26.75
CA SER A 56 -4.12 -14.34 -27.42
C SER A 56 -5.35 -13.97 -26.59
N GLU A 57 -5.37 -14.32 -25.31
CA GLU A 57 -6.46 -13.98 -24.37
C GLU A 57 -6.61 -12.46 -24.24
N PHE A 58 -5.48 -11.75 -24.11
CA PHE A 58 -5.50 -10.29 -24.10
C PHE A 58 -6.08 -9.71 -25.38
N SER A 59 -5.65 -10.20 -26.55
CA SER A 59 -6.16 -9.71 -27.83
C SER A 59 -7.66 -9.95 -28.00
N LYS A 60 -8.14 -11.10 -27.54
CA LYS A 60 -9.58 -11.41 -27.50
C LYS A 60 -10.33 -10.43 -26.62
N LEU A 61 -9.87 -10.23 -25.40
CA LEU A 61 -10.45 -9.25 -24.47
C LEU A 61 -10.51 -7.84 -25.05
N ILE A 62 -9.43 -7.36 -25.68
CA ILE A 62 -9.36 -6.04 -26.32
C ILE A 62 -10.36 -5.94 -27.48
N ASN A 63 -10.46 -6.96 -28.34
CA ASN A 63 -11.39 -6.97 -29.46
C ASN A 63 -12.86 -6.96 -29.01
N GLU A 64 -13.21 -7.72 -27.98
CA GLU A 64 -14.56 -7.81 -27.44
C GLU A 64 -14.96 -6.55 -26.66
N PHE A 65 -14.04 -6.04 -25.84
CA PHE A 65 -14.34 -4.90 -24.97
C PHE A 65 -14.14 -3.54 -25.65
N SER A 66 -13.15 -3.44 -26.54
CA SER A 66 -12.77 -2.18 -27.23
C SER A 66 -12.53 -1.03 -26.24
N PRO A 67 -11.55 -1.13 -25.33
CA PRO A 67 -11.30 -0.10 -24.33
C PRO A 67 -10.78 1.20 -24.96
N ASP A 68 -11.22 2.35 -24.42
CA ASP A 68 -10.69 3.67 -24.76
C ASP A 68 -9.30 3.89 -24.15
N VAL A 69 -9.03 3.25 -22.99
CA VAL A 69 -7.75 3.32 -22.27
C VAL A 69 -7.50 2.04 -21.47
N VAL A 70 -6.23 1.65 -21.38
CA VAL A 70 -5.79 0.52 -20.52
C VAL A 70 -4.89 1.08 -19.42
N ILE A 71 -5.09 0.66 -18.17
CA ILE A 71 -4.29 1.06 -17.02
C ILE A 71 -3.59 -0.18 -16.46
N PHE A 72 -2.25 -0.19 -16.53
CA PHE A 72 -1.42 -1.23 -15.94
C PHE A 72 -1.05 -0.85 -14.52
N HIS A 73 -1.33 -1.73 -13.57
CA HIS A 73 -0.99 -1.55 -12.15
C HIS A 73 0.27 -2.32 -11.78
N SER A 74 1.22 -1.64 -11.14
CA SER A 74 2.55 -2.14 -10.80
C SER A 74 3.47 -2.31 -12.03
N LEU A 75 4.61 -2.99 -11.86
CA LEU A 75 5.64 -3.17 -12.88
C LEU A 75 6.25 -4.58 -12.79
N TYR A 76 7.13 -4.91 -13.72
CA TYR A 76 7.89 -6.16 -13.81
C TYR A 76 7.04 -7.41 -14.10
N MET A 77 5.95 -7.24 -14.84
CA MET A 77 5.20 -8.32 -15.47
C MET A 77 5.59 -8.42 -16.94
N ILE A 78 6.10 -9.57 -17.36
CA ILE A 78 6.54 -9.76 -18.75
C ILE A 78 5.36 -9.67 -19.72
N GLU A 79 4.18 -10.02 -19.28
CA GLU A 79 2.92 -9.95 -20.01
C GLU A 79 2.63 -8.50 -20.44
N TYR A 80 2.93 -7.50 -19.60
CA TYR A 80 2.71 -6.08 -19.91
C TYR A 80 3.50 -5.63 -21.15
N ILE A 81 4.67 -6.25 -21.39
CA ILE A 81 5.48 -5.94 -22.58
C ILE A 81 4.78 -6.40 -23.86
N TYR A 82 4.18 -7.59 -23.85
CA TYR A 82 3.45 -8.09 -25.00
C TYR A 82 2.13 -7.33 -25.19
N PHE A 83 1.42 -7.06 -24.11
CA PHE A 83 0.15 -6.33 -24.12
C PHE A 83 0.33 -4.89 -24.64
N SER A 84 1.34 -4.17 -24.15
CA SER A 84 1.60 -2.81 -24.60
C SER A 84 2.00 -2.73 -26.08
N LYS A 85 2.74 -3.71 -26.61
CA LYS A 85 3.04 -3.81 -28.04
C LYS A 85 1.77 -3.99 -28.88
N TYR A 86 0.81 -4.80 -28.38
CA TYR A 86 -0.47 -5.00 -29.04
C TYR A 86 -1.32 -3.72 -29.02
N LEU A 87 -1.41 -3.03 -27.88
CA LEU A 87 -2.11 -1.76 -27.74
C LEU A 87 -1.54 -0.67 -28.66
N SER A 88 -0.20 -0.57 -28.74
CA SER A 88 0.48 0.40 -29.61
C SER A 88 0.14 0.19 -31.09
N LYS A 89 0.06 -1.08 -31.56
CA LYS A 89 -0.38 -1.39 -32.95
C LYS A 89 -1.83 -1.03 -33.24
N ARG A 90 -2.65 -0.94 -32.22
CA ARG A 90 -4.08 -0.57 -32.30
C ARG A 90 -4.35 0.89 -31.97
N HIS A 91 -3.30 1.68 -31.66
CA HIS A 91 -3.41 3.07 -31.22
C HIS A 91 -4.27 3.26 -29.98
N ILE A 92 -4.36 2.23 -29.10
CA ILE A 92 -5.05 2.30 -27.83
C ILE A 92 -4.07 2.84 -26.77
N PRO A 93 -4.34 4.00 -26.15
CA PRO A 93 -3.47 4.56 -25.13
C PRO A 93 -3.45 3.70 -23.85
N TYR A 94 -2.31 3.70 -23.18
CA TYR A 94 -2.23 3.08 -21.86
C TYR A 94 -1.50 3.96 -20.84
N LEU A 95 -1.87 3.80 -19.59
CA LEU A 95 -1.26 4.42 -18.43
C LEU A 95 -0.55 3.35 -17.60
N VAL A 96 0.41 3.77 -16.80
CA VAL A 96 1.10 2.88 -15.84
C VAL A 96 1.05 3.49 -14.47
N GLU A 97 0.40 2.80 -13.53
CA GLU A 97 0.32 3.16 -12.12
C GLU A 97 1.31 2.31 -11.32
N LEU A 98 2.30 2.95 -10.70
CA LEU A 98 3.51 2.27 -10.23
C LEU A 98 3.35 1.54 -8.89
N HIS A 99 2.51 2.02 -7.98
CA HIS A 99 2.33 1.48 -6.62
C HIS A 99 3.67 1.27 -5.87
N GLY A 100 4.59 2.23 -5.97
CA GLY A 100 5.90 2.16 -5.31
C GLY A 100 6.94 1.27 -5.99
N ALA A 101 6.62 0.65 -7.15
CA ALA A 101 7.48 -0.37 -7.78
C ALA A 101 8.88 0.13 -8.19
N MET A 102 9.02 1.41 -8.50
CA MET A 102 10.27 2.04 -8.97
C MET A 102 10.80 3.10 -8.02
N SER A 103 10.47 3.02 -6.73
CA SER A 103 11.13 3.87 -5.73
C SER A 103 12.62 3.53 -5.63
N LYS A 104 13.44 4.54 -5.33
CA LYS A 104 14.91 4.40 -5.19
C LYS A 104 15.29 3.27 -4.23
N GLU A 105 14.54 3.11 -3.12
CA GLU A 105 14.79 2.06 -2.13
C GLU A 105 14.37 0.67 -2.63
N ASN A 106 13.16 0.55 -3.21
CA ASN A 106 12.71 -0.73 -3.78
C ASN A 106 13.64 -1.19 -4.91
N TYR A 107 14.23 -0.25 -5.66
CA TYR A 107 15.16 -0.57 -6.74
C TYR A 107 16.47 -1.21 -6.24
N LYS A 108 16.93 -0.88 -5.04
CA LYS A 108 18.15 -1.47 -4.43
C LYS A 108 18.01 -2.99 -4.28
N LYS A 109 16.81 -3.48 -3.95
CA LYS A 109 16.52 -4.92 -3.88
C LYS A 109 16.48 -5.52 -5.28
N GLY A 110 17.51 -6.30 -5.63
CA GLY A 110 17.65 -6.93 -6.95
C GLY A 110 18.08 -5.97 -8.08
N LYS A 111 18.86 -4.93 -7.74
CA LYS A 111 19.31 -3.87 -8.64
C LYS A 111 19.79 -4.34 -10.01
N LEU A 112 20.66 -5.37 -10.07
CA LEU A 112 21.21 -5.86 -11.34
C LEU A 112 20.14 -6.48 -12.23
N LYS A 113 19.28 -7.34 -11.68
CA LYS A 113 18.17 -7.95 -12.42
C LYS A 113 17.19 -6.90 -12.95
N LYS A 114 16.82 -5.92 -12.12
CA LYS A 114 15.94 -4.83 -12.51
C LYS A 114 16.59 -3.92 -13.56
N TYR A 115 17.88 -3.63 -13.44
CA TYR A 115 18.62 -2.85 -14.46
C TYR A 115 18.57 -3.53 -15.81
N ILE A 116 18.91 -4.81 -15.89
CA ILE A 116 18.88 -5.58 -17.14
C ILE A 116 17.46 -5.59 -17.72
N ALA A 117 16.46 -5.92 -16.91
CA ALA A 117 15.05 -5.94 -17.35
C ALA A 117 14.59 -4.56 -17.86
N ASN A 118 14.98 -3.48 -17.19
CA ASN A 118 14.64 -2.13 -17.62
C ASN A 118 15.27 -1.78 -18.97
N VAL A 119 16.56 -2.03 -19.14
CA VAL A 119 17.26 -1.77 -20.42
C VAL A 119 16.68 -2.59 -21.56
N MET A 120 16.39 -3.86 -21.32
CA MET A 120 15.89 -4.77 -22.35
C MET A 120 14.45 -4.47 -22.78
N CYS A 121 13.54 -4.14 -21.86
CA CYS A 121 12.13 -4.05 -22.19
C CYS A 121 11.31 -3.02 -21.40
N PHE A 122 11.49 -2.88 -20.07
CA PHE A 122 10.58 -2.04 -19.28
C PHE A 122 10.76 -0.54 -19.51
N ASN A 123 11.95 -0.04 -19.85
CA ASN A 123 12.12 1.36 -20.23
C ASN A 123 11.32 1.71 -21.51
N LYS A 124 11.24 0.78 -22.48
CA LYS A 124 10.44 0.98 -23.70
C LYS A 124 8.94 0.96 -23.36
N PHE A 125 8.51 0.07 -22.49
CA PHE A 125 7.15 0.00 -21.98
C PHE A 125 6.76 1.31 -21.29
N LEU A 126 7.58 1.81 -20.37
CA LEU A 126 7.33 3.05 -19.66
C LEU A 126 7.32 4.28 -20.58
N ARG A 127 8.25 4.38 -21.53
CA ARG A 127 8.25 5.48 -22.53
C ARG A 127 7.03 5.47 -23.44
N GLY A 128 6.50 4.30 -23.72
CA GLY A 128 5.31 4.13 -24.57
C GLY A 128 3.99 4.44 -23.87
N ALA A 129 3.99 4.56 -22.55
CA ALA A 129 2.83 4.95 -21.79
C ALA A 129 2.44 6.41 -22.11
N LYS A 130 1.14 6.67 -22.25
CA LYS A 130 0.60 8.02 -22.42
C LYS A 130 0.88 8.91 -21.22
N SER A 131 0.85 8.31 -20.02
CA SER A 131 1.24 8.97 -18.78
C SER A 131 1.60 7.91 -17.71
N ILE A 132 2.42 8.32 -16.76
CA ILE A 132 2.70 7.58 -15.54
C ILE A 132 1.83 8.14 -14.42
N VAL A 133 1.13 7.26 -13.72
CA VAL A 133 0.31 7.63 -12.56
C VAL A 133 1.11 7.39 -11.29
N TYR A 134 1.25 8.45 -10.50
CA TYR A 134 1.83 8.43 -9.17
C TYR A 134 0.73 8.65 -8.14
N LEU A 135 0.87 8.05 -6.99
CA LEU A 135 -0.14 8.13 -5.92
C LEU A 135 0.00 9.40 -5.07
N ASN A 136 1.18 10.01 -5.06
CA ASN A 136 1.47 11.26 -4.35
C ASN A 136 2.79 11.88 -4.84
N ASP A 137 3.06 13.12 -4.41
CA ASP A 137 4.31 13.84 -4.73
C ASP A 137 5.55 13.09 -4.23
N GLY A 138 5.47 12.45 -3.06
CA GLY A 138 6.58 11.67 -2.49
C GLY A 138 6.97 10.50 -3.38
N GLU A 139 6.01 9.77 -3.93
CA GLU A 139 6.27 8.70 -4.90
C GLU A 139 6.90 9.26 -6.18
N TYR A 140 6.39 10.37 -6.71
CA TYR A 140 6.97 11.03 -7.88
C TYR A 140 8.43 11.41 -7.67
N PHE A 141 8.76 12.13 -6.59
CA PHE A 141 10.13 12.58 -6.32
C PHE A 141 11.09 11.42 -6.01
N ASN A 142 10.61 10.35 -5.42
CA ASN A 142 11.40 9.15 -5.09
C ASN A 142 11.47 8.13 -6.24
N SER A 143 10.73 8.31 -7.33
CA SER A 143 10.70 7.40 -8.45
C SER A 143 11.88 7.60 -9.41
N LEU A 144 12.36 6.48 -9.99
CA LEU A 144 13.32 6.48 -11.10
C LEU A 144 12.63 6.61 -12.48
N VAL A 145 11.31 6.54 -12.54
CA VAL A 145 10.55 6.54 -13.81
C VAL A 145 10.38 7.95 -14.38
N LYS A 146 10.40 8.99 -13.55
CA LYS A 146 10.26 10.39 -13.99
C LYS A 146 11.29 10.80 -15.05
N ASP A 147 12.49 10.20 -15.01
CA ASP A 147 13.56 10.44 -15.97
C ASP A 147 13.40 9.58 -17.26
N ILE A 148 12.51 8.59 -17.23
CA ILE A 148 12.21 7.69 -18.36
C ILE A 148 11.00 8.20 -19.16
N ASN A 149 9.95 8.63 -18.47
CA ASN A 149 8.76 9.23 -19.05
C ASN A 149 8.34 10.46 -18.21
N PRO A 150 8.50 11.68 -18.73
CA PRO A 150 8.15 12.91 -18.01
C PRO A 150 6.63 13.18 -17.97
N GLN A 151 5.84 12.51 -18.82
CA GLN A 151 4.38 12.65 -18.81
C GLN A 151 3.83 11.93 -17.56
N SER A 152 3.36 12.71 -16.61
CA SER A 152 2.89 12.16 -15.32
C SER A 152 1.66 12.88 -14.80
N ILE A 153 0.86 12.17 -14.02
CA ILE A 153 -0.26 12.68 -13.26
C ILE A 153 -0.20 12.11 -11.85
N ILE A 154 -0.72 12.83 -10.89
CA ILE A 154 -0.88 12.36 -9.51
C ILE A 154 -2.34 12.06 -9.27
N ILE A 155 -2.65 10.80 -8.95
CA ILE A 155 -3.98 10.31 -8.59
C ILE A 155 -3.83 9.48 -7.32
N PRO A 156 -4.23 9.99 -6.15
CA PRO A 156 -4.11 9.25 -4.91
C PRO A 156 -5.08 8.06 -4.87
N ASN A 157 -4.72 7.02 -4.12
CA ASN A 157 -5.64 5.96 -3.79
C ASN A 157 -6.81 6.52 -2.97
N GLY A 158 -8.00 5.97 -3.18
CA GLY A 158 -9.16 6.15 -2.33
C GLY A 158 -9.33 4.99 -1.35
N CYS A 159 -10.10 5.21 -0.29
CA CYS A 159 -10.61 4.15 0.56
C CYS A 159 -12.11 4.39 0.80
N TYR A 160 -12.85 3.32 1.09
CA TYR A 160 -14.23 3.47 1.53
C TYR A 160 -14.27 4.15 2.90
N PRO A 161 -15.17 5.12 3.10
CA PRO A 161 -15.43 5.63 4.44
C PRO A 161 -16.03 4.49 5.29
N PRO A 162 -15.70 4.42 6.57
CA PRO A 162 -16.33 3.48 7.47
C PRO A 162 -17.84 3.74 7.58
N SER A 163 -18.63 2.68 7.79
CA SER A 163 -20.09 2.79 7.96
C SER A 163 -20.48 3.65 9.15
N LYS A 164 -19.66 3.68 10.19
CA LYS A 164 -19.81 4.49 11.39
C LYS A 164 -18.43 4.83 11.96
N VAL A 165 -18.21 6.09 12.28
CA VAL A 165 -17.08 6.55 13.09
C VAL A 165 -17.60 6.84 14.48
N GLU A 166 -17.16 6.10 15.47
CA GLU A 166 -17.38 6.47 16.87
C GLU A 166 -16.41 7.61 17.18
N ARG A 167 -16.98 8.76 17.57
CA ARG A 167 -16.14 9.89 17.99
C ARG A 167 -15.50 9.53 19.31
N PHE A 168 -14.19 9.65 19.37
CA PHE A 168 -13.48 9.54 20.65
C PHE A 168 -14.01 10.61 21.60
N ASP A 169 -14.30 10.22 22.83
CA ASP A 169 -14.53 11.18 23.89
C ASP A 169 -13.28 12.06 24.04
N LYS A 170 -13.47 13.34 24.39
CA LYS A 170 -12.33 14.26 24.56
C LYS A 170 -11.46 13.93 25.77
N THR A 171 -11.89 13.00 26.61
CA THR A 171 -11.09 12.49 27.72
C THR A 171 -10.04 11.51 27.20
N LEU A 172 -8.78 11.74 27.58
CA LEU A 172 -7.71 10.78 27.27
C LEU A 172 -8.05 9.43 27.95
N PRO A 173 -8.02 8.31 27.21
CA PRO A 173 -8.28 7.02 27.78
C PRO A 173 -7.20 6.66 28.82
N GLU A 174 -7.53 5.79 29.77
CA GLU A 174 -6.56 5.29 30.75
C GLU A 174 -5.38 4.58 30.06
N ARG A 175 -5.65 3.85 28.97
CA ARG A 175 -4.65 3.17 28.14
C ARG A 175 -4.82 3.56 26.65
N ILE A 176 -3.73 3.92 26.02
CA ILE A 176 -3.65 4.23 24.59
C ILE A 176 -3.39 2.94 23.81
N GLU A 177 -4.34 2.58 22.94
CA GLU A 177 -4.24 1.42 22.06
C GLU A 177 -3.63 1.87 20.71
N ILE A 178 -2.45 1.37 20.39
CA ILE A 178 -1.70 1.69 19.18
C ILE A 178 -1.82 0.53 18.18
N LEU A 179 -2.32 0.81 17.00
CA LEU A 179 -2.55 -0.18 15.95
C LEU A 179 -1.45 -0.17 14.90
N PHE A 180 -0.85 -1.32 14.67
CA PHE A 180 -0.18 -1.65 13.42
C PHE A 180 -1.05 -2.63 12.61
N LEU A 181 -1.41 -2.27 11.40
CA LEU A 181 -2.12 -3.16 10.48
C LEU A 181 -1.44 -3.15 9.11
N GLY A 182 -0.89 -4.29 8.71
CA GLY A 182 -0.17 -4.41 7.45
C GLY A 182 0.48 -5.77 7.27
N ARG A 183 1.13 -5.95 6.11
CA ARG A 183 1.90 -7.17 5.88
C ARG A 183 3.05 -7.27 6.88
N ILE A 184 3.19 -8.40 7.53
CA ILE A 184 4.34 -8.72 8.37
C ILE A 184 5.49 -9.08 7.43
N ASP A 185 6.31 -8.09 7.13
CA ASP A 185 7.54 -8.16 6.33
C ASP A 185 8.58 -7.35 7.11
N ILE A 186 9.47 -8.05 7.80
CA ILE A 186 10.41 -7.46 8.78
C ILE A 186 11.21 -6.33 8.15
N TYR A 187 11.73 -6.55 6.95
CA TYR A 187 12.55 -5.55 6.28
C TYR A 187 11.70 -4.41 5.69
N HIS A 188 10.69 -4.74 4.88
CA HIS A 188 9.90 -3.74 4.16
C HIS A 188 9.19 -2.78 5.12
N LYS A 189 8.50 -3.35 6.12
CA LYS A 189 7.75 -2.59 7.13
C LYS A 189 8.63 -2.11 8.28
N ALA A 190 9.96 -2.31 8.19
CA ALA A 190 10.92 -1.91 9.21
C ALA A 190 10.49 -2.33 10.64
N LEU A 191 9.94 -3.54 10.75
CA LEU A 191 9.48 -4.08 12.04
C LEU A 191 10.65 -4.33 13.00
N ASP A 192 11.85 -4.58 12.47
CA ASP A 192 13.09 -4.62 13.26
C ASP A 192 13.32 -3.31 14.02
N ILE A 193 13.21 -2.16 13.33
CA ILE A 193 13.38 -0.83 13.95
C ILE A 193 12.22 -0.52 14.92
N LEU A 194 11.01 -0.98 14.61
CA LEU A 194 9.85 -0.79 15.51
C LEU A 194 10.02 -1.61 16.79
N LEU A 195 10.50 -2.85 16.71
CA LEU A 195 10.78 -3.67 17.87
C LEU A 195 11.87 -3.06 18.77
N GLU A 196 12.93 -2.48 18.17
CA GLU A 196 13.92 -1.69 18.94
C GLU A 196 13.28 -0.46 19.60
N ALA A 197 12.31 0.19 18.94
CA ALA A 197 11.58 1.30 19.55
C ALA A 197 10.70 0.84 20.71
N LEU A 198 10.08 -0.35 20.63
CA LEU A 198 9.31 -0.93 21.74
C LEU A 198 10.19 -1.18 22.97
N GLU A 199 11.44 -1.64 22.79
CA GLU A 199 12.37 -1.83 23.92
C GLU A 199 12.66 -0.50 24.67
N ILE A 200 12.71 0.62 23.92
CA ILE A 200 12.89 1.94 24.52
C ILE A 200 11.62 2.37 25.23
N VAL A 201 10.45 2.19 24.61
CA VAL A 201 9.15 2.55 25.20
C VAL A 201 8.92 1.78 26.49
N GLU A 202 9.18 0.47 26.51
CA GLU A 202 9.02 -0.38 27.68
C GLU A 202 9.90 0.07 28.86
N LYS A 203 11.10 0.56 28.57
CA LYS A 203 12.07 1.04 29.60
C LYS A 203 11.73 2.44 30.13
N GLU A 204 11.18 3.31 29.26
CA GLU A 204 11.03 4.74 29.57
C GLU A 204 9.60 5.13 29.94
N CYS A 205 8.59 4.24 29.73
CA CYS A 205 7.18 4.55 29.96
C CYS A 205 6.55 3.66 31.03
N CYS A 206 5.45 4.17 31.61
CA CYS A 206 4.51 3.35 32.36
C CYS A 206 3.83 2.36 31.40
N THR A 207 4.19 1.10 31.46
CA THR A 207 3.70 0.02 30.61
C THR A 207 2.18 -0.14 30.63
N ASP A 208 1.53 0.31 31.70
CA ASP A 208 0.07 0.24 31.87
C ASP A 208 -0.70 1.23 30.98
N ARG A 209 -0.02 2.25 30.45
CA ARG A 209 -0.67 3.32 29.66
C ARG A 209 -0.62 3.10 28.15
N ILE A 210 0.18 2.19 27.64
CA ILE A 210 0.41 2.01 26.21
C ILE A 210 0.32 0.54 25.87
N TYR A 211 -0.45 0.22 24.81
CA TYR A 211 -0.53 -1.15 24.30
C TYR A 211 -0.53 -1.17 22.78
N PHE A 212 0.22 -2.10 22.20
CA PHE A 212 0.37 -2.23 20.76
C PHE A 212 -0.34 -3.48 20.24
N HIS A 213 -1.22 -3.28 19.28
CA HIS A 213 -1.88 -4.34 18.55
C HIS A 213 -1.31 -4.49 17.17
N PHE A 214 -0.75 -5.65 16.88
CA PHE A 214 -0.22 -5.97 15.54
C PHE A 214 -1.14 -6.94 14.82
N TYR A 215 -1.56 -6.56 13.60
CA TYR A 215 -2.37 -7.41 12.73
C TYR A 215 -1.78 -7.50 11.33
N GLY A 216 -1.89 -8.68 10.71
CA GLY A 216 -1.49 -8.86 9.33
C GLY A 216 -1.10 -10.29 8.97
N THR A 217 -0.79 -10.45 7.68
CA THR A 217 -0.23 -11.69 7.10
C THR A 217 1.21 -11.45 6.64
N GLY A 218 1.97 -12.51 6.46
CA GLY A 218 3.36 -12.44 5.97
C GLY A 218 3.83 -13.79 5.45
N SER A 219 5.12 -13.89 5.09
CA SER A 219 5.75 -15.17 4.85
C SER A 219 5.84 -15.97 6.15
N GLU A 220 5.86 -17.29 6.07
CA GLU A 220 6.00 -18.15 7.27
C GLU A 220 7.24 -17.78 8.09
N SER A 221 8.36 -17.48 7.41
CA SER A 221 9.60 -17.07 8.07
C SER A 221 9.48 -15.74 8.79
N ASP A 222 8.85 -14.73 8.16
CA ASP A 222 8.63 -13.41 8.80
C ASP A 222 7.66 -13.53 9.97
N LEU A 223 6.56 -14.28 9.82
CA LEU A 223 5.59 -14.50 10.87
C LEU A 223 6.21 -15.22 12.09
N ALA A 224 7.01 -16.27 11.86
CA ALA A 224 7.68 -16.98 12.93
C ALA A 224 8.67 -16.08 13.67
N SER A 225 9.49 -15.33 12.93
CA SER A 225 10.46 -14.38 13.48
C SER A 225 9.77 -13.27 14.28
N PHE A 226 8.69 -12.69 13.72
CA PHE A 226 7.93 -11.62 14.37
C PHE A 226 7.24 -12.11 15.65
N ARG A 227 6.57 -13.28 15.60
CA ARG A 227 5.94 -13.88 16.80
C ARG A 227 6.95 -14.11 17.93
N SER A 228 8.12 -14.65 17.61
CA SER A 228 9.17 -14.86 18.59
C SER A 228 9.67 -13.54 19.20
N ALA A 229 9.78 -12.48 18.39
CA ALA A 229 10.24 -11.18 18.85
C ALA A 229 9.18 -10.45 19.69
N ILE A 230 7.91 -10.44 19.26
CA ILE A 230 6.84 -9.69 19.93
C ILE A 230 6.45 -10.32 21.28
N ASN A 231 6.62 -11.63 21.43
CA ASN A 231 6.36 -12.32 22.70
C ASN A 231 7.24 -11.80 23.86
N LYS A 232 8.38 -11.17 23.57
CA LYS A 232 9.22 -10.52 24.59
C LYS A 232 8.52 -9.30 25.19
N PHE A 233 7.59 -8.70 24.48
CA PHE A 233 6.84 -7.50 24.85
C PHE A 233 5.39 -7.82 25.26
N SER A 234 5.10 -9.03 25.74
CA SER A 234 3.73 -9.49 26.03
C SER A 234 2.97 -8.62 27.04
N GLN A 235 3.64 -7.78 27.81
CA GLN A 235 3.00 -6.82 28.72
C GLN A 235 2.46 -5.58 27.99
N ILE A 236 3.04 -5.20 26.84
CA ILE A 236 2.70 -3.97 26.11
C ILE A 236 2.32 -4.21 24.64
N ALA A 237 2.35 -5.46 24.17
CA ALA A 237 2.07 -5.75 22.76
C ALA A 237 1.54 -7.16 22.53
N ASP A 238 0.70 -7.31 21.50
CA ASP A 238 0.25 -8.60 20.98
C ASP A 238 0.30 -8.68 19.45
N PHE A 239 0.18 -9.90 18.93
CA PHE A 239 0.00 -10.19 17.53
C PHE A 239 -1.23 -11.05 17.30
N GLY A 240 -2.32 -10.43 16.84
CA GLY A 240 -3.61 -11.06 16.61
C GLY A 240 -3.74 -11.80 15.27
N GLY A 241 -2.70 -11.77 14.39
CA GLY A 241 -2.80 -12.40 13.08
C GLY A 241 -3.60 -11.57 12.04
N PRO A 242 -4.15 -12.20 10.98
CA PRO A 242 -4.91 -11.48 9.96
C PRO A 242 -6.31 -11.09 10.45
N VAL A 243 -6.77 -9.90 10.06
CA VAL A 243 -8.14 -9.41 10.30
C VAL A 243 -8.76 -8.88 9.02
N TYR A 244 -10.06 -9.15 8.83
CA TYR A 244 -10.82 -8.76 7.64
C TYR A 244 -12.24 -8.35 8.01
N GLY A 245 -12.92 -7.64 7.10
CA GLY A 245 -14.33 -7.29 7.25
C GLY A 245 -14.62 -6.60 8.58
N ARG A 246 -15.63 -7.07 9.31
CA ARG A 246 -16.07 -6.49 10.59
C ARG A 246 -15.01 -6.52 11.69
N ASP A 247 -14.20 -7.57 11.76
CA ASP A 247 -13.12 -7.64 12.77
C ASP A 247 -12.07 -6.57 12.52
N LYS A 248 -11.76 -6.29 11.26
CA LYS A 248 -10.88 -5.20 10.88
C LYS A 248 -11.46 -3.83 11.26
N GLU A 249 -12.75 -3.60 11.03
CA GLU A 249 -13.44 -2.38 11.46
C GLU A 249 -13.38 -2.20 12.98
N GLN A 250 -13.64 -3.26 13.74
CA GLN A 250 -13.56 -3.22 15.21
C GLN A 250 -12.16 -2.89 15.72
N VAL A 251 -11.13 -3.40 15.06
CA VAL A 251 -9.73 -3.11 15.42
C VAL A 251 -9.44 -1.61 15.22
N PHE A 252 -9.87 -0.99 14.11
CA PHE A 252 -9.71 0.44 13.92
C PHE A 252 -10.51 1.26 14.96
N GLN A 253 -11.77 0.87 15.24
CA GLN A 253 -12.64 1.57 16.18
C GLN A 253 -12.13 1.54 17.63
N LYS A 254 -11.42 0.48 18.02
CA LYS A 254 -10.86 0.34 19.38
C LYS A 254 -9.49 1.01 19.53
N SER A 255 -8.87 1.42 18.45
CA SER A 255 -7.53 1.98 18.47
C SER A 255 -7.56 3.50 18.59
N HIS A 256 -6.53 4.08 19.19
CA HIS A 256 -6.40 5.51 19.42
C HIS A 256 -5.34 6.14 18.51
N ILE A 257 -4.32 5.38 18.12
CA ILE A 257 -3.23 5.82 17.24
C ILE A 257 -2.93 4.69 16.25
N PHE A 258 -2.67 5.06 15.01
CA PHE A 258 -2.16 4.14 14.00
C PHE A 258 -0.67 4.34 13.80
N ILE A 259 0.11 3.24 13.76
CA ILE A 259 1.55 3.31 13.52
C ILE A 259 1.94 2.51 12.26
N LEU A 260 2.70 3.13 11.38
CA LEU A 260 3.29 2.46 10.23
C LEU A 260 4.65 3.05 9.89
N ASN A 261 5.68 2.30 10.14
CA ASN A 261 7.03 2.61 9.70
C ASN A 261 7.40 1.64 8.57
N SER A 262 7.93 2.17 7.49
CA SER A 262 8.34 1.36 6.33
C SER A 262 9.62 1.90 5.75
N ARG A 263 10.42 1.04 5.10
CA ARG A 263 11.61 1.47 4.35
C ARG A 263 11.26 2.07 2.99
N TYR A 264 10.11 1.71 2.45
CA TYR A 264 9.56 2.28 1.20
C TYR A 264 8.08 1.93 1.06
N GLU A 265 7.29 2.84 0.49
CA GLU A 265 5.89 2.65 0.13
C GLU A 265 5.56 3.45 -1.14
N GLY A 266 4.41 3.15 -1.76
CA GLY A 266 3.73 4.06 -2.68
C GLY A 266 2.78 4.98 -1.89
N MET A 267 1.61 4.45 -1.57
CA MET A 267 0.60 5.07 -0.70
C MET A 267 -0.09 3.96 0.09
N PRO A 268 0.30 3.74 1.36
CA PRO A 268 -0.20 2.62 2.15
C PRO A 268 -1.68 2.73 2.47
N MET A 269 -2.47 1.72 2.09
CA MET A 269 -3.91 1.68 2.37
C MET A 269 -4.23 1.75 3.86
N GLY A 270 -3.43 1.11 4.71
CA GLY A 270 -3.64 1.16 6.16
C GLY A 270 -3.63 2.57 6.75
N ILE A 271 -2.84 3.50 6.18
CA ILE A 271 -2.84 4.91 6.60
C ILE A 271 -4.16 5.59 6.18
N LEU A 272 -4.62 5.38 4.93
CA LEU A 272 -5.88 5.95 4.46
C LEU A 272 -7.07 5.43 5.27
N GLU A 273 -7.07 4.13 5.55
CA GLU A 273 -8.08 3.51 6.40
C GLU A 273 -8.04 4.10 7.82
N ALA A 274 -6.88 4.20 8.46
CA ALA A 274 -6.75 4.79 9.78
C ALA A 274 -7.28 6.23 9.83
N LEU A 275 -6.92 7.05 8.84
CA LEU A 275 -7.43 8.42 8.71
C LEU A 275 -8.95 8.46 8.53
N SER A 276 -9.54 7.50 7.79
CA SER A 276 -11.00 7.42 7.61
C SER A 276 -11.74 7.14 8.92
N TYR A 277 -11.09 6.47 9.88
CA TYR A 277 -11.58 6.28 11.25
C TYR A 277 -11.22 7.43 12.19
N GLY A 278 -10.53 8.47 11.71
CA GLY A 278 -10.10 9.62 12.53
C GLY A 278 -8.90 9.33 13.42
N LEU A 279 -8.15 8.26 13.17
CA LEU A 279 -6.97 7.93 13.96
C LEU A 279 -5.77 8.82 13.55
N PRO A 280 -5.13 9.51 14.50
CA PRO A 280 -3.83 10.13 14.24
C PRO A 280 -2.79 9.06 13.95
N CYS A 281 -1.85 9.40 13.05
CA CYS A 281 -0.87 8.44 12.54
C CYS A 281 0.56 8.78 12.96
N ILE A 282 1.31 7.79 13.43
CA ILE A 282 2.78 7.86 13.58
C ILE A 282 3.39 7.15 12.39
N ILE A 283 3.93 7.89 11.43
CA ILE A 283 4.43 7.31 10.17
C ILE A 283 5.76 7.92 9.75
N THR A 284 6.64 7.11 9.19
CA THR A 284 7.96 7.57 8.75
C THR A 284 7.93 8.21 7.36
N PRO A 285 8.88 9.10 7.01
CA PRO A 285 8.91 9.78 5.71
C PRO A 285 8.89 8.85 4.50
N GLN A 286 9.44 7.66 4.64
CA GLN A 286 9.50 6.65 3.57
C GLN A 286 8.13 6.04 3.20
N THR A 287 7.08 6.36 3.95
CA THR A 287 5.69 6.04 3.58
C THR A 287 5.14 6.96 2.48
N ASN A 288 5.87 8.03 2.14
CA ASN A 288 5.47 9.11 1.22
C ASN A 288 4.24 9.92 1.67
N MET A 289 3.74 9.70 2.90
CA MET A 289 2.58 10.39 3.45
C MET A 289 2.90 11.24 4.69
N ALA A 290 4.12 11.16 5.25
CA ALA A 290 4.46 11.87 6.49
C ALA A 290 4.25 13.39 6.40
N LYS A 291 4.62 14.01 5.27
CA LYS A 291 4.39 15.43 5.06
C LYS A 291 2.88 15.76 5.06
N PHE A 292 2.07 14.97 4.36
CA PHE A 292 0.61 15.14 4.34
C PHE A 292 0.00 15.06 5.74
N ILE A 293 0.42 14.08 6.54
CA ILE A 293 -0.03 13.89 7.93
C ILE A 293 0.32 15.12 8.78
N GLN A 294 1.55 15.61 8.69
CA GLN A 294 2.01 16.77 9.48
C GLN A 294 1.33 18.07 9.05
N ASP A 295 1.23 18.33 7.74
CA ASP A 295 0.59 19.54 7.20
C ASP A 295 -0.91 19.63 7.56
N ASN A 296 -1.57 18.50 7.81
CA ASN A 296 -2.98 18.41 8.18
C ASN A 296 -3.22 18.17 9.68
N ASN A 297 -2.19 18.23 10.51
CA ASN A 297 -2.28 17.93 11.95
C ASN A 297 -2.93 16.57 12.26
N ALA A 298 -2.68 15.59 11.40
CA ALA A 298 -3.25 14.23 11.49
C ALA A 298 -2.26 13.21 12.09
N GLY A 299 -1.20 13.69 12.76
CA GLY A 299 -0.22 12.84 13.43
C GLY A 299 1.22 13.31 13.29
N TRP A 300 2.16 12.37 13.35
CA TRP A 300 3.59 12.63 13.49
C TRP A 300 4.42 11.89 12.44
N GLY A 301 5.55 12.49 12.04
CA GLY A 301 6.46 11.98 11.02
C GLY A 301 7.90 11.78 11.53
N PRO A 302 8.16 10.87 12.50
CA PRO A 302 9.52 10.63 12.98
C PRO A 302 10.42 10.07 11.88
N LYS A 303 11.72 10.31 11.98
CA LYS A 303 12.70 9.61 11.14
C LYS A 303 12.65 8.11 11.43
N LEU A 304 13.03 7.30 10.44
CA LEU A 304 13.11 5.84 10.58
C LEU A 304 14.32 5.42 11.44
N VAL A 305 14.26 5.75 12.71
CA VAL A 305 15.25 5.45 13.74
C VAL A 305 14.52 5.11 15.02
N ALA A 306 14.88 4.03 15.69
CA ALA A 306 14.19 3.50 16.87
C ALA A 306 13.96 4.56 17.95
N LYS A 307 14.99 5.35 18.30
CA LYS A 307 14.90 6.43 19.30
C LYS A 307 13.91 7.53 18.92
N GLU A 308 13.87 7.91 17.64
CA GLU A 308 12.93 8.95 17.15
C GLU A 308 11.48 8.45 17.16
N ILE A 309 11.28 7.19 16.77
CA ILE A 309 9.96 6.53 16.81
C ILE A 309 9.49 6.39 18.26
N ALA A 310 10.31 5.86 19.16
CA ALA A 310 9.99 5.72 20.58
C ALA A 310 9.65 7.06 21.23
N GLY A 311 10.51 8.08 21.06
CA GLY A 311 10.26 9.41 21.59
C GLY A 311 8.97 10.06 21.03
N THR A 312 8.58 9.73 19.79
CA THR A 312 7.31 10.19 19.21
C THR A 312 6.13 9.45 19.81
N ILE A 313 6.21 8.13 19.98
CA ILE A 313 5.18 7.33 20.65
C ILE A 313 4.93 7.89 22.06
N ILE A 314 5.99 8.08 22.85
CA ILE A 314 5.89 8.61 24.20
C ILE A 314 5.19 9.98 24.20
N ARG A 315 5.64 10.91 23.38
CA ARG A 315 4.98 12.24 23.29
C ARG A 315 3.51 12.13 22.90
N ALA A 316 3.18 11.33 21.88
CA ALA A 316 1.81 11.17 21.39
C ALA A 316 0.84 10.59 22.44
N CYS A 317 1.35 9.81 23.39
CA CYS A 317 0.55 9.19 24.44
C CYS A 317 0.40 10.05 25.73
N TYR A 318 1.22 11.09 25.89
CA TYR A 318 1.22 11.92 27.10
C TYR A 318 0.87 13.40 26.82
N GLN A 319 0.65 13.78 25.57
CA GLN A 319 0.18 15.10 25.14
C GLN A 319 -1.26 15.06 24.61
#